data_15afab31bd844a807ec683389087f489
#
_entry.id   15afab31bd844a807ec683389087f489
#
_cell.length_a   1.000
_cell.length_b   1.000
_cell.length_c   1.000
_cell.angle_alpha   90.00
_cell.angle_beta   90.00
_cell.angle_gamma   90.00
#
_symmetry.space_group_name_H-M   'P 1'
#
loop_
_entity.id
_entity.type
_entity.pdbx_description
1 polymer ?
#
loop_
_entity_poly.entity_id
_entity_poly.type
_entity_poly.pdbx_seq_one_letter_code
_entity_poly.pdbx_strand_id
1 'polypeptide(L)'
;MSTPTFSVIIPLYNKEAEVAATLRSALEQSLRPLEVIVVDDGSTDGSADIVAAFRSPLVRLIRQPNAGVSAARNRAIAEARGEYVALLDADDRWRTDFLAEIAAMIERWPGCGLYATAFDIVSGEGLVPGRTPDERGPVDDFFTRSMSCYVAIPSASVIPRALFAEVGLFPVGMKLGEDQYLWTRIARCRTVCFSPKRLVLYSRVASNRSNAVYTPERSLHTLEELYDPAASEASNEYVARVALGKALVISAKGGTDEAARTARFFGWTRLNRRLLRKVRILNALPAAWRPAVLDWYNRLAWRLARKGL
;
A
#
# COMPACT_ATOMS: atom_id res chain seq x y z
N MET A 1 8.02 27.07 -13.01
CA MET A 1 7.65 26.56 -11.66
C MET A 1 8.90 26.03 -11.00
N SER A 2 9.03 26.13 -9.67
CA SER A 2 10.14 25.49 -8.93
C SER A 2 10.03 23.98 -9.02
N THR A 3 11.17 23.28 -9.01
CA THR A 3 11.18 21.81 -8.94
C THR A 3 10.53 21.34 -7.63
N PRO A 4 9.57 20.41 -7.66
CA PRO A 4 8.92 19.93 -6.44
C PRO A 4 9.90 19.24 -5.50
N THR A 5 9.72 19.45 -4.20
CA THR A 5 10.57 18.88 -3.15
C THR A 5 9.90 17.65 -2.53
N PHE A 6 10.68 16.58 -2.32
CA PHE A 6 10.20 15.29 -1.83
C PHE A 6 10.81 14.92 -0.48
N SER A 7 9.97 14.60 0.51
CA SER A 7 10.37 13.82 1.67
C SER A 7 10.04 12.36 1.42
N VAL A 8 11.07 11.52 1.32
CA VAL A 8 10.89 10.07 1.24
C VAL A 8 10.68 9.54 2.65
N ILE A 9 9.62 8.76 2.88
CA ILE A 9 9.35 8.16 4.18
C ILE A 9 9.41 6.64 4.11
N ILE A 10 10.15 6.04 5.05
CA ILE A 10 10.40 4.60 5.10
C ILE A 10 10.01 4.09 6.50
N PRO A 11 8.86 3.41 6.65
CA PRO A 11 8.55 2.68 7.86
C PRO A 11 9.43 1.43 7.94
N LEU A 12 10.11 1.23 9.07
CA LEU A 12 11.08 0.14 9.27
C LEU A 12 10.67 -0.73 10.44
N TYR A 13 10.58 -2.04 10.22
CA TYR A 13 10.43 -3.04 11.28
C TYR A 13 10.98 -4.38 10.83
N ASN A 14 12.11 -4.80 11.41
CA ASN A 14 12.76 -6.09 11.16
C ASN A 14 13.00 -6.37 9.66
N LYS A 15 13.84 -5.54 9.02
CA LYS A 15 14.19 -5.61 7.58
C LYS A 15 15.70 -5.48 7.37
N GLU A 16 16.49 -6.13 8.22
CA GLU A 16 17.96 -6.04 8.15
C GLU A 16 18.53 -6.53 6.81
N ALA A 17 17.88 -7.48 6.17
CA ALA A 17 18.31 -8.00 4.88
C ALA A 17 18.02 -7.05 3.70
N GLU A 18 17.00 -6.21 3.81
CA GLU A 18 16.45 -5.43 2.71
C GLU A 18 16.75 -3.92 2.79
N VAL A 19 16.74 -3.34 4.00
CA VAL A 19 16.72 -1.88 4.23
C VAL A 19 17.91 -1.14 3.60
N ALA A 20 19.09 -1.74 3.55
CA ALA A 20 20.26 -1.12 2.93
C ALA A 20 20.07 -0.88 1.42
N ALA A 21 19.45 -1.83 0.71
CA ALA A 21 19.17 -1.71 -0.72
C ALA A 21 18.03 -0.71 -0.98
N THR A 22 17.02 -0.68 -0.12
CA THR A 22 15.92 0.30 -0.13
C THR A 22 16.48 1.72 0.01
N LEU A 23 17.30 1.98 1.02
CA LEU A 23 17.91 3.30 1.25
C LEU A 23 18.79 3.76 0.08
N ARG A 24 19.64 2.87 -0.47
CA ARG A 24 20.43 3.21 -1.66
C ARG A 24 19.54 3.64 -2.81
N SER A 25 18.47 2.91 -3.09
CA SER A 25 17.55 3.23 -4.19
C SER A 25 16.86 4.59 -4.02
N ALA A 26 16.60 5.03 -2.77
CA ALA A 26 16.05 6.36 -2.48
C ALA A 26 17.11 7.48 -2.61
N LEU A 27 18.37 7.21 -2.28
CA LEU A 27 19.45 8.18 -2.33
C LEU A 27 20.04 8.35 -3.74
N GLU A 28 19.96 7.32 -4.59
CA GLU A 28 20.51 7.27 -5.95
C GLU A 28 19.49 7.72 -7.01
N GLN A 29 18.48 8.49 -6.61
CA GLN A 29 17.51 9.05 -7.56
C GLN A 29 18.14 10.13 -8.44
N SER A 30 17.80 10.18 -9.73
CA SER A 30 18.22 11.23 -10.68
C SER A 30 17.74 12.61 -10.25
N LEU A 31 16.51 12.69 -9.73
CA LEU A 31 16.04 13.86 -8.98
C LEU A 31 16.18 13.57 -7.47
N ARG A 32 17.13 14.20 -6.81
CA ARG A 32 17.43 13.97 -5.40
C ARG A 32 16.26 14.37 -4.50
N PRO A 33 15.91 13.53 -3.50
CA PRO A 33 14.95 13.92 -2.47
C PRO A 33 15.54 15.04 -1.59
N LEU A 34 14.65 15.82 -0.98
CA LEU A 34 15.03 16.79 0.06
C LEU A 34 15.57 16.08 1.31
N GLU A 35 14.94 14.97 1.68
CA GLU A 35 15.29 14.14 2.82
C GLU A 35 14.72 12.73 2.68
N VAL A 36 15.32 11.80 3.43
CA VAL A 36 14.81 10.42 3.62
C VAL A 36 14.62 10.20 5.11
N ILE A 37 13.38 10.04 5.54
CA ILE A 37 13.00 9.84 6.94
C ILE A 37 12.70 8.37 7.14
N VAL A 38 13.51 7.69 7.93
CA VAL A 38 13.30 6.31 8.33
C VAL A 38 12.74 6.29 9.74
N VAL A 39 11.58 5.70 9.93
CA VAL A 39 11.01 5.50 11.26
C VAL A 39 11.13 4.02 11.62
N ASP A 40 12.06 3.72 12.52
CA ASP A 40 12.21 2.40 13.11
C ASP A 40 11.14 2.17 14.17
N ASP A 41 10.22 1.30 13.85
CA ASP A 41 9.05 0.97 14.68
C ASP A 41 9.36 -0.18 15.66
N GLY A 42 10.49 -0.04 16.38
CA GLY A 42 10.89 -0.98 17.41
C GLY A 42 11.47 -2.29 16.87
N SER A 43 12.33 -2.21 15.83
CA SER A 43 13.03 -3.40 15.33
C SER A 43 13.87 -4.07 16.41
N THR A 44 13.90 -5.40 16.37
CA THR A 44 14.66 -6.27 17.27
C THR A 44 15.86 -6.93 16.59
N ASP A 45 16.05 -6.70 15.28
CA ASP A 45 17.19 -7.13 14.47
C ASP A 45 18.17 -5.98 14.21
N GLY A 46 19.14 -6.16 13.32
CA GLY A 46 20.14 -5.16 12.93
C GLY A 46 19.63 -4.00 12.08
N SER A 47 18.33 -3.91 11.77
CA SER A 47 17.76 -2.93 10.83
C SER A 47 18.12 -1.47 11.17
N ALA A 48 17.93 -1.06 12.43
CA ALA A 48 18.16 0.31 12.85
C ALA A 48 19.65 0.69 12.81
N ASP A 49 20.55 -0.24 13.12
CA ASP A 49 21.99 -0.02 13.11
C ASP A 49 22.52 0.08 11.67
N ILE A 50 21.96 -0.69 10.74
CA ILE A 50 22.22 -0.57 9.30
C ILE A 50 21.85 0.83 8.82
N VAL A 51 20.68 1.36 9.18
CA VAL A 51 20.28 2.73 8.81
C VAL A 51 21.21 3.78 9.43
N ALA A 52 21.55 3.62 10.71
CA ALA A 52 22.46 4.54 11.41
C ALA A 52 23.88 4.58 10.80
N ALA A 53 24.31 3.50 10.17
CA ALA A 53 25.59 3.42 9.47
C ALA A 53 25.63 4.21 8.14
N PHE A 54 24.48 4.60 7.59
CA PHE A 54 24.41 5.42 6.37
C PHE A 54 24.87 6.85 6.66
N ARG A 55 26.08 7.21 6.22
CA ARG A 55 26.65 8.55 6.37
C ARG A 55 26.14 9.49 5.27
N SER A 56 24.84 9.81 5.31
CA SER A 56 24.24 10.77 4.39
C SER A 56 23.48 11.84 5.18
N PRO A 57 23.73 13.13 4.91
CA PRO A 57 23.00 14.22 5.57
C PRO A 57 21.50 14.24 5.21
N LEU A 58 21.09 13.50 4.20
CA LEU A 58 19.68 13.39 3.78
C LEU A 58 18.92 12.35 4.63
N VAL A 59 19.61 11.41 5.28
CA VAL A 59 18.96 10.34 6.04
C VAL A 59 18.75 10.74 7.50
N ARG A 60 17.52 10.66 7.95
CA ARG A 60 17.13 10.85 9.35
C ARG A 60 16.49 9.58 9.87
N LEU A 61 17.09 8.99 10.91
CA LEU A 61 16.53 7.85 11.64
C LEU A 61 15.78 8.34 12.87
N ILE A 62 14.52 7.95 12.99
CA ILE A 62 13.67 8.17 14.16
C ILE A 62 13.33 6.80 14.74
N ARG A 63 13.53 6.59 16.04
CA ARG A 63 13.16 5.35 16.73
C ARG A 63 11.89 5.57 17.55
N GLN A 64 10.99 4.60 17.54
CA GLN A 64 9.79 4.59 18.38
C GLN A 64 9.49 3.16 18.88
N PRO A 65 8.74 3.01 19.98
CA PRO A 65 8.14 1.73 20.35
C PRO A 65 7.22 1.24 19.24
N ASN A 66 7.16 -0.09 19.03
CA ASN A 66 6.32 -0.67 17.98
C ASN A 66 4.85 -0.26 18.15
N ALA A 67 4.32 0.42 17.13
CA ALA A 67 2.95 0.91 17.07
C ALA A 67 2.28 0.63 15.71
N GLY A 68 2.98 -0.11 14.85
CA GLY A 68 2.52 -0.54 13.53
C GLY A 68 2.82 0.46 12.41
N VAL A 69 2.76 -0.04 11.17
CA VAL A 69 3.16 0.68 9.94
C VAL A 69 2.45 2.03 9.78
N SER A 70 1.17 2.12 10.13
CA SER A 70 0.40 3.38 10.08
C SER A 70 0.99 4.43 11.02
N ALA A 71 1.34 4.05 12.25
CA ALA A 71 1.95 4.95 13.22
C ALA A 71 3.33 5.43 12.75
N ALA A 72 4.16 4.52 12.21
CA ALA A 72 5.47 4.85 11.67
C ALA A 72 5.37 5.81 10.47
N ARG A 73 4.47 5.55 9.52
CA ARG A 73 4.22 6.46 8.39
C ARG A 73 3.72 7.82 8.86
N ASN A 74 2.78 7.86 9.80
CA ASN A 74 2.23 9.11 10.35
C ASN A 74 3.29 9.94 11.07
N ARG A 75 4.17 9.28 11.83
CA ARG A 75 5.32 9.96 12.46
C ARG A 75 6.24 10.56 11.42
N ALA A 76 6.57 9.84 10.35
CA ALA A 76 7.41 10.36 9.27
C ALA A 76 6.73 11.51 8.52
N ILE A 77 5.41 11.45 8.26
CA ILE A 77 4.63 12.53 7.64
C ILE A 77 4.69 13.81 8.49
N ALA A 78 4.55 13.70 9.80
CA ALA A 78 4.62 14.84 10.72
C ALA A 78 6.00 15.51 10.73
N GLU A 79 7.06 14.77 10.48
CA GLU A 79 8.45 15.25 10.43
C GLU A 79 8.89 15.71 9.02
N ALA A 80 8.08 15.44 7.99
CA ALA A 80 8.38 15.75 6.60
C ALA A 80 8.35 17.25 6.32
N ARG A 81 9.35 17.74 5.55
CA ARG A 81 9.50 19.14 5.16
C ARG A 81 9.24 19.40 3.68
N GLY A 82 9.31 18.35 2.86
CA GLY A 82 9.03 18.43 1.43
C GLY A 82 7.59 18.81 1.13
N GLU A 83 7.35 19.35 -0.05
CA GLU A 83 6.00 19.63 -0.56
C GLU A 83 5.21 18.36 -0.80
N TYR A 84 5.91 17.27 -1.12
CA TYR A 84 5.35 15.95 -1.40
C TYR A 84 5.98 14.90 -0.51
N VAL A 85 5.16 13.97 -0.06
CA VAL A 85 5.57 12.77 0.69
C VAL A 85 5.60 11.59 -0.27
N ALA A 86 6.77 10.98 -0.44
CA ALA A 86 6.98 9.79 -1.25
C ALA A 86 7.10 8.57 -0.33
N LEU A 87 6.22 7.61 -0.50
CA LEU A 87 6.16 6.41 0.34
C LEU A 87 7.08 5.33 -0.22
N LEU A 88 7.89 4.70 0.63
CA LEU A 88 8.74 3.58 0.26
C LEU A 88 8.81 2.58 1.41
N ASP A 89 8.29 1.38 1.22
CA ASP A 89 8.39 0.32 2.23
C ASP A 89 9.84 -0.22 2.30
N ALA A 90 10.29 -0.61 3.49
CA ALA A 90 11.69 -0.93 3.78
C ALA A 90 12.22 -2.20 3.08
N ASP A 91 11.39 -2.91 2.34
CA ASP A 91 11.71 -4.10 1.54
C ASP A 91 11.52 -3.92 0.03
N ASP A 92 11.12 -2.71 -0.41
CA ASP A 92 10.95 -2.35 -1.81
C ASP A 92 12.13 -1.49 -2.31
N ARG A 93 12.20 -1.28 -3.62
CA ARG A 93 13.24 -0.45 -4.24
C ARG A 93 12.68 0.35 -5.39
N TRP A 94 13.24 1.54 -5.61
CA TRP A 94 12.97 2.36 -6.77
C TRP A 94 14.03 2.19 -7.88
N ARG A 95 13.60 2.35 -9.11
CA ARG A 95 14.53 2.65 -10.21
C ARG A 95 14.92 4.13 -10.15
N THR A 96 16.05 4.47 -10.70
CA THR A 96 16.71 5.79 -10.61
C THR A 96 15.80 6.97 -10.98
N ASP A 97 14.84 6.78 -11.87
CA ASP A 97 14.01 7.88 -12.40
C ASP A 97 12.62 8.00 -11.74
N PHE A 98 12.38 7.35 -10.60
CA PHE A 98 11.05 7.37 -9.96
C PHE A 98 10.63 8.81 -9.58
N LEU A 99 11.45 9.54 -8.83
CA LEU A 99 11.13 10.90 -8.41
C LEU A 99 11.10 11.89 -9.59
N ALA A 100 11.93 11.69 -10.60
CA ALA A 100 11.92 12.51 -11.81
C ALA A 100 10.62 12.33 -12.62
N GLU A 101 10.12 11.09 -12.76
CA GLU A 101 8.83 10.83 -13.40
C GLU A 101 7.66 11.45 -12.63
N ILE A 102 7.68 11.32 -11.29
CA ILE A 102 6.67 11.95 -10.43
C ILE A 102 6.70 13.48 -10.60
N ALA A 103 7.88 14.10 -10.60
CA ALA A 103 8.00 15.55 -10.80
C ALA A 103 7.43 15.99 -12.16
N ALA A 104 7.72 15.25 -13.22
CA ALA A 104 7.16 15.50 -14.55
C ALA A 104 5.63 15.37 -14.61
N MET A 105 5.06 14.43 -13.83
CA MET A 105 3.60 14.31 -13.71
C MET A 105 3.00 15.48 -12.93
N ILE A 106 3.64 15.91 -11.84
CA ILE A 106 3.20 17.07 -11.05
C ILE A 106 3.18 18.33 -11.91
N GLU A 107 4.21 18.55 -12.71
CA GLU A 107 4.30 19.69 -13.62
C GLU A 107 3.19 19.65 -14.69
N ARG A 108 2.96 18.48 -15.28
CA ARG A 108 1.98 18.31 -16.37
C ARG A 108 0.54 18.29 -15.90
N TRP A 109 0.26 17.75 -14.72
CA TRP A 109 -1.07 17.60 -14.13
C TRP A 109 -1.04 18.03 -12.66
N PRO A 110 -0.92 19.34 -12.39
CA PRO A 110 -0.89 19.84 -11.03
C PRO A 110 -2.24 19.62 -10.32
N GLY A 111 -2.19 19.54 -8.98
CA GLY A 111 -3.41 19.47 -8.15
C GLY A 111 -4.00 18.07 -7.98
N CYS A 112 -3.39 17.02 -8.53
CA CYS A 112 -3.77 15.64 -8.19
C CYS A 112 -3.44 15.33 -6.73
N GLY A 113 -4.27 14.51 -6.10
CA GLY A 113 -4.11 14.12 -4.69
C GLY A 113 -3.15 12.97 -4.48
N LEU A 114 -2.89 12.19 -5.53
CA LEU A 114 -1.95 11.08 -5.52
C LEU A 114 -1.34 10.93 -6.90
N TYR A 115 -0.03 10.74 -6.94
CA TYR A 115 0.74 10.40 -8.14
C TYR A 115 1.32 9.01 -7.95
N ALA A 116 1.11 8.12 -8.91
CA ALA A 116 1.58 6.75 -8.82
C ALA A 116 2.25 6.27 -10.11
N THR A 117 3.10 5.26 -10.00
CA THR A 117 3.73 4.60 -11.15
C THR A 117 3.41 3.11 -11.17
N ALA A 118 3.64 2.48 -12.32
CA ALA A 118 3.63 1.04 -12.41
C ALA A 118 4.84 0.43 -11.68
N PHE A 119 4.75 -0.86 -11.38
CA PHE A 119 5.74 -1.62 -10.63
C PHE A 119 5.96 -3.02 -11.21
N ASP A 120 7.12 -3.59 -10.93
CA ASP A 120 7.41 -4.99 -11.12
C ASP A 120 7.40 -5.70 -9.76
N ILE A 121 6.86 -6.91 -9.73
CA ILE A 121 6.86 -7.79 -8.56
C ILE A 121 8.13 -8.63 -8.58
N VAL A 122 8.95 -8.50 -7.54
CA VAL A 122 10.10 -9.38 -7.30
C VAL A 122 9.59 -10.66 -6.62
N SER A 123 9.75 -11.79 -7.28
CA SER A 123 9.37 -13.11 -6.77
C SER A 123 10.54 -14.08 -6.80
N GLY A 124 10.41 -15.25 -6.18
CA GLY A 124 11.43 -16.31 -6.26
C GLY A 124 11.69 -16.83 -7.69
N GLU A 125 10.81 -16.51 -8.64
CA GLU A 125 10.89 -16.87 -10.05
C GLU A 125 11.34 -15.71 -10.96
N GLY A 126 11.76 -14.57 -10.38
CA GLY A 126 12.19 -13.37 -11.10
C GLY A 126 11.19 -12.22 -11.04
N LEU A 127 11.32 -11.28 -11.99
CA LEU A 127 10.45 -10.11 -12.09
C LEU A 127 9.18 -10.44 -12.87
N VAL A 128 8.04 -10.08 -12.28
CA VAL A 128 6.72 -10.21 -12.91
C VAL A 128 6.05 -8.84 -12.97
N PRO A 129 5.59 -8.39 -14.14
CA PRO A 129 4.85 -7.14 -14.25
C PRO A 129 3.64 -7.08 -13.31
N GLY A 130 3.53 -6.03 -12.51
CA GLY A 130 2.29 -5.74 -11.78
C GLY A 130 1.16 -5.43 -12.77
N ARG A 131 -0.05 -5.89 -12.47
CA ARG A 131 -1.22 -5.52 -13.27
C ARG A 131 -1.65 -4.10 -12.94
N THR A 132 -1.28 -3.16 -13.77
CA THR A 132 -1.46 -1.72 -13.58
C THR A 132 -2.15 -1.10 -14.79
N PRO A 133 -2.66 0.16 -14.71
CA PRO A 133 -3.12 0.89 -15.90
C PRO A 133 -2.00 1.05 -16.94
N ASP A 134 -2.38 1.19 -18.21
CA ASP A 134 -1.44 1.37 -19.33
C ASP A 134 -1.32 2.83 -19.79
N GLU A 135 -2.23 3.70 -19.35
CA GLU A 135 -2.31 5.10 -19.74
C GLU A 135 -1.58 6.00 -18.77
N ARG A 136 -0.94 7.07 -19.28
CA ARG A 136 -0.25 8.10 -18.50
C ARG A 136 -1.14 9.34 -18.34
N GLY A 137 -1.42 9.72 -17.11
CA GLY A 137 -2.20 10.93 -16.82
C GLY A 137 -3.20 10.76 -15.67
N PRO A 138 -4.15 11.68 -15.57
CA PRO A 138 -5.26 11.55 -14.64
C PRO A 138 -6.07 10.27 -14.88
N VAL A 139 -6.39 9.56 -13.83
CA VAL A 139 -7.25 8.37 -13.87
C VAL A 139 -8.70 8.84 -13.75
N ASP A 140 -9.50 8.63 -14.77
CA ASP A 140 -10.88 9.14 -14.84
C ASP A 140 -11.75 8.66 -13.68
N ASP A 141 -11.70 7.37 -13.37
CA ASP A 141 -12.37 6.78 -12.22
C ASP A 141 -11.43 5.79 -11.53
N PHE A 142 -10.81 6.28 -10.44
CA PHE A 142 -9.92 5.48 -9.60
C PHE A 142 -10.61 4.21 -9.10
N PHE A 143 -11.86 4.30 -8.67
CA PHE A 143 -12.56 3.17 -8.05
C PHE A 143 -12.86 2.07 -9.06
N THR A 144 -13.43 2.42 -10.20
CA THR A 144 -13.70 1.46 -11.28
C THR A 144 -12.39 0.84 -11.81
N ARG A 145 -11.35 1.66 -12.02
CA ARG A 145 -10.06 1.16 -12.50
C ARG A 145 -9.43 0.20 -11.48
N SER A 146 -9.49 0.53 -10.20
CA SER A 146 -8.94 -0.28 -9.11
C SER A 146 -9.72 -1.59 -8.85
N MET A 147 -10.88 -1.78 -9.46
CA MET A 147 -11.56 -3.08 -9.46
C MET A 147 -10.82 -4.14 -10.29
N SER A 148 -10.01 -3.75 -11.24
CA SER A 148 -9.36 -4.66 -12.20
C SER A 148 -7.83 -4.68 -12.12
N CYS A 149 -7.20 -3.60 -11.63
CA CYS A 149 -5.74 -3.46 -11.57
C CYS A 149 -5.31 -2.65 -10.34
N TYR A 150 -4.02 -2.60 -10.07
CA TYR A 150 -3.44 -1.78 -9.00
C TYR A 150 -3.11 -0.40 -9.55
N VAL A 151 -3.90 0.62 -9.20
CA VAL A 151 -3.59 2.03 -9.50
C VAL A 151 -2.54 2.57 -8.54
N ALA A 152 -2.59 2.16 -7.26
CA ALA A 152 -1.67 2.63 -6.25
C ALA A 152 -1.27 1.49 -5.29
N ILE A 153 0.02 1.46 -4.96
CA ILE A 153 0.60 0.71 -3.83
C ILE A 153 1.49 1.69 -3.06
N PRO A 154 1.77 1.49 -1.75
CA PRO A 154 2.56 2.45 -0.98
C PRO A 154 3.85 2.86 -1.69
N SER A 155 4.74 1.94 -1.97
CA SER A 155 6.06 2.23 -2.55
C SER A 155 6.04 2.87 -3.95
N ALA A 156 4.88 2.91 -4.62
CA ALA A 156 4.71 3.55 -5.91
C ALA A 156 3.93 4.88 -5.82
N SER A 157 3.67 5.40 -4.63
CA SER A 157 2.76 6.50 -4.38
C SER A 157 3.43 7.73 -3.78
N VAL A 158 3.05 8.90 -4.30
CA VAL A 158 3.48 10.22 -3.81
C VAL A 158 2.25 11.10 -3.60
N ILE A 159 2.20 11.79 -2.45
CA ILE A 159 1.04 12.54 -2.00
C ILE A 159 1.48 13.97 -1.66
N PRO A 160 0.73 15.04 -2.07
CA PRO A 160 0.97 16.38 -1.58
C PRO A 160 0.87 16.42 -0.05
N ARG A 161 1.92 16.89 0.63
CA ARG A 161 1.95 16.89 2.11
C ARG A 161 0.79 17.68 2.72
N ALA A 162 0.40 18.78 2.11
CA ALA A 162 -0.73 19.59 2.58
C ALA A 162 -2.07 18.83 2.56
N LEU A 163 -2.21 17.81 1.69
CA LEU A 163 -3.47 17.06 1.56
C LEU A 163 -3.79 16.23 2.82
N PHE A 164 -2.79 15.83 3.60
CA PHE A 164 -3.03 15.08 4.84
C PHE A 164 -3.85 15.87 5.88
N ALA A 165 -3.83 17.19 5.83
CA ALA A 165 -4.69 18.02 6.68
C ALA A 165 -6.18 17.91 6.31
N GLU A 166 -6.48 17.63 5.04
CA GLU A 166 -7.84 17.48 4.52
C GLU A 166 -8.36 16.05 4.63
N VAL A 167 -7.57 15.09 4.13
CA VAL A 167 -7.99 13.69 4.06
C VAL A 167 -7.67 12.88 5.32
N GLY A 168 -6.85 13.42 6.23
CA GLY A 168 -6.34 12.73 7.41
C GLY A 168 -5.14 11.82 7.09
N LEU A 169 -4.70 11.12 8.11
CA LEU A 169 -3.51 10.26 8.10
C LEU A 169 -3.87 8.79 7.89
N PHE A 170 -2.86 7.91 7.90
CA PHE A 170 -3.06 6.46 7.92
C PHE A 170 -3.79 6.04 9.22
N PRO A 171 -4.78 5.13 9.17
CA PRO A 171 -5.54 4.69 10.33
C PRO A 171 -4.65 3.84 11.26
N VAL A 172 -4.27 4.40 12.42
CA VAL A 172 -3.45 3.70 13.41
C VAL A 172 -4.25 2.55 14.02
N GLY A 173 -3.62 1.38 14.18
CA GLY A 173 -4.27 0.17 14.69
C GLY A 173 -5.12 -0.56 13.65
N MET A 174 -5.19 -0.12 12.41
CA MET A 174 -5.77 -0.89 11.32
C MET A 174 -4.80 -2.01 10.92
N LYS A 175 -5.27 -3.25 10.93
CA LYS A 175 -4.41 -4.42 10.73
C LYS A 175 -4.18 -4.76 9.25
N LEU A 176 -5.13 -4.48 8.38
CA LEU A 176 -5.03 -4.73 6.94
C LEU A 176 -5.84 -3.69 6.16
N GLY A 177 -5.22 -3.09 5.14
CA GLY A 177 -5.90 -2.20 4.20
C GLY A 177 -5.81 -0.73 4.57
N GLU A 178 -4.84 -0.36 5.40
CA GLU A 178 -4.54 1.01 5.82
C GLU A 178 -4.22 1.93 4.63
N ASP A 179 -3.58 1.38 3.60
CA ASP A 179 -3.28 2.07 2.35
C ASP A 179 -4.55 2.29 1.51
N GLN A 180 -5.38 1.25 1.31
CA GLN A 180 -6.64 1.38 0.59
C GLN A 180 -7.63 2.30 1.34
N TYR A 181 -7.57 2.34 2.68
CA TYR A 181 -8.34 3.29 3.48
C TYR A 181 -7.99 4.73 3.10
N LEU A 182 -6.70 5.06 3.08
CA LEU A 182 -6.23 6.39 2.73
C LEU A 182 -6.48 6.72 1.25
N TRP A 183 -6.22 5.76 0.33
CA TRP A 183 -6.48 5.96 -1.10
C TRP A 183 -7.94 6.26 -1.39
N THR A 184 -8.86 5.60 -0.70
CA THR A 184 -10.31 5.87 -0.83
C THR A 184 -10.63 7.32 -0.45
N ARG A 185 -10.08 7.83 0.64
CA ARG A 185 -10.29 9.20 1.08
C ARG A 185 -9.71 10.21 0.10
N ILE A 186 -8.50 9.97 -0.40
CA ILE A 186 -7.86 10.81 -1.42
C ILE A 186 -8.70 10.83 -2.71
N ALA A 187 -9.04 9.66 -3.24
CA ALA A 187 -9.74 9.54 -4.53
C ALA A 187 -11.17 10.07 -4.50
N ARG A 188 -11.78 10.24 -3.32
CA ARG A 188 -13.09 10.89 -3.17
C ARG A 188 -13.04 12.41 -3.31
N CYS A 189 -11.90 13.04 -3.04
CA CYS A 189 -11.78 14.49 -3.06
C CYS A 189 -10.79 15.02 -4.09
N ARG A 190 -9.89 14.18 -4.62
CA ARG A 190 -8.86 14.59 -5.58
C ARG A 190 -8.65 13.53 -6.65
N THR A 191 -8.28 13.97 -7.83
CA THR A 191 -7.88 13.09 -8.93
C THR A 191 -6.59 12.34 -8.58
N VAL A 192 -6.50 11.08 -9.00
CA VAL A 192 -5.27 10.28 -8.95
C VAL A 192 -4.60 10.35 -10.32
N CYS A 193 -3.29 10.59 -10.37
CA CYS A 193 -2.50 10.60 -11.60
C CYS A 193 -1.59 9.37 -11.65
N PHE A 194 -1.50 8.73 -12.80
CA PHE A 194 -0.76 7.48 -12.98
C PHE A 194 0.24 7.54 -14.13
N SER A 195 1.38 6.86 -13.99
CA SER A 195 2.34 6.59 -15.07
C SER A 195 2.56 5.09 -15.25
N PRO A 196 2.47 4.57 -16.50
CA PRO A 196 2.72 3.15 -16.77
C PRO A 196 4.21 2.78 -16.73
N LYS A 197 5.12 3.73 -16.48
CA LYS A 197 6.54 3.42 -16.29
C LYS A 197 6.73 2.56 -15.05
N ARG A 198 7.38 1.41 -15.21
CA ARG A 198 7.67 0.46 -14.13
C ARG A 198 8.89 0.91 -13.34
N LEU A 199 8.68 1.76 -12.34
CA LEU A 199 9.76 2.42 -11.61
C LEU A 199 9.93 1.90 -10.18
N VAL A 200 9.15 0.90 -9.79
CA VAL A 200 9.20 0.28 -8.47
C VAL A 200 9.41 -1.22 -8.57
N LEU A 201 10.28 -1.75 -7.74
CA LEU A 201 10.50 -3.18 -7.52
C LEU A 201 9.83 -3.57 -6.20
N TYR A 202 8.61 -4.10 -6.31
CA TYR A 202 7.79 -4.54 -5.18
C TYR A 202 8.17 -5.95 -4.76
N SER A 203 8.73 -6.11 -3.56
CA SER A 203 9.23 -7.40 -3.09
C SER A 203 8.12 -8.30 -2.55
N ARG A 204 8.02 -9.53 -3.07
CA ARG A 204 7.23 -10.61 -2.48
C ARG A 204 8.07 -11.69 -1.79
N VAL A 205 9.38 -11.57 -1.85
CA VAL A 205 10.34 -12.52 -1.23
C VAL A 205 10.89 -12.01 0.09
N ALA A 206 10.57 -10.75 0.47
CA ALA A 206 11.00 -10.17 1.72
C ALA A 206 10.48 -10.95 2.93
N SER A 207 11.29 -10.98 3.97
CA SER A 207 10.93 -11.54 5.26
C SER A 207 9.83 -10.69 5.94
N ASN A 208 9.12 -11.26 6.91
CA ASN A 208 8.26 -10.53 7.82
C ASN A 208 7.18 -9.66 7.13
N ARG A 209 6.48 -10.21 6.14
CA ARG A 209 5.41 -9.50 5.42
C ARG A 209 4.12 -9.45 6.25
N SER A 210 3.34 -8.38 6.11
CA SER A 210 2.09 -8.13 6.85
C SER A 210 1.13 -9.32 6.86
N ASN A 211 0.96 -10.02 5.72
CA ASN A 211 0.09 -11.19 5.65
C ASN A 211 0.62 -12.40 6.44
N ALA A 212 1.96 -12.52 6.61
CA ALA A 212 2.57 -13.60 7.38
C ALA A 212 2.48 -13.34 8.88
N VAL A 213 2.63 -12.07 9.29
CA VAL A 213 2.64 -11.66 10.71
C VAL A 213 1.27 -11.21 11.22
N TYR A 214 0.25 -11.15 10.36
CA TYR A 214 -1.10 -10.81 10.80
C TYR A 214 -1.62 -11.79 11.83
N THR A 215 -1.98 -11.27 12.98
CA THR A 215 -2.72 -11.98 14.03
C THR A 215 -4.18 -11.52 14.01
N PRO A 216 -5.15 -12.39 14.33
CA PRO A 216 -6.58 -12.06 14.28
C PRO A 216 -7.02 -11.20 15.48
N GLU A 217 -6.20 -10.23 15.88
CA GLU A 217 -6.59 -9.23 16.86
C GLU A 217 -7.54 -8.22 16.23
N ARG A 218 -8.50 -7.74 16.99
CA ARG A 218 -9.48 -6.76 16.51
C ARG A 218 -8.77 -5.49 16.03
N SER A 219 -9.03 -5.11 14.81
CA SER A 219 -8.60 -3.82 14.26
C SER A 219 -9.37 -2.68 14.91
N LEU A 220 -8.67 -1.56 15.21
CA LEU A 220 -9.31 -0.34 15.71
C LEU A 220 -10.11 0.38 14.63
N HIS A 221 -9.69 0.24 13.37
CA HIS A 221 -10.36 0.80 12.20
C HIS A 221 -10.74 -0.29 11.22
N THR A 222 -11.83 -0.09 10.51
CA THR A 222 -12.34 -1.04 9.52
C THR A 222 -12.69 -0.33 8.21
N LEU A 223 -12.74 -1.07 7.12
CA LEU A 223 -13.13 -0.53 5.82
C LEU A 223 -14.63 -0.21 5.75
N GLU A 224 -15.45 -0.76 6.65
CA GLU A 224 -16.87 -0.44 6.80
C GLU A 224 -17.09 1.05 7.12
N GLU A 225 -16.13 1.70 7.82
CA GLU A 225 -16.17 3.15 8.14
C GLU A 225 -16.16 4.03 6.88
N LEU A 226 -15.65 3.51 5.77
CA LEU A 226 -15.62 4.20 4.49
C LEU A 226 -16.91 4.07 3.68
N TYR A 227 -17.86 3.24 4.10
CA TYR A 227 -19.15 3.18 3.43
C TYR A 227 -19.91 4.50 3.62
N ASP A 228 -20.30 5.11 2.52
CA ASP A 228 -21.05 6.36 2.51
C ASP A 228 -22.15 6.26 1.44
N PRO A 229 -23.43 6.27 1.84
CA PRO A 229 -24.55 6.20 0.89
C PRO A 229 -24.61 7.38 -0.08
N ALA A 230 -23.97 8.52 0.25
CA ALA A 230 -23.88 9.68 -0.63
C ALA A 230 -22.70 9.60 -1.63
N ALA A 231 -21.74 8.68 -1.39
CA ALA A 231 -20.62 8.48 -2.32
C ALA A 231 -21.08 7.71 -3.58
N SER A 232 -20.27 7.75 -4.65
CA SER A 232 -20.56 7.02 -5.88
C SER A 232 -20.69 5.50 -5.64
N GLU A 233 -21.52 4.82 -6.44
CA GLU A 233 -21.65 3.36 -6.41
C GLU A 233 -20.28 2.68 -6.62
N ALA A 234 -19.47 3.19 -7.56
CA ALA A 234 -18.12 2.68 -7.81
C ALA A 234 -17.22 2.76 -6.57
N SER A 235 -17.27 3.87 -5.81
CA SER A 235 -16.52 4.02 -4.56
C SER A 235 -16.96 2.98 -3.51
N ASN A 236 -18.27 2.82 -3.30
CA ASN A 236 -18.78 1.88 -2.32
C ASN A 236 -18.51 0.41 -2.72
N GLU A 237 -18.65 0.07 -4.00
CA GLU A 237 -18.30 -1.27 -4.51
C GLU A 237 -16.79 -1.56 -4.42
N TYR A 238 -15.93 -0.55 -4.63
CA TYR A 238 -14.49 -0.69 -4.38
C TYR A 238 -14.20 -0.98 -2.91
N VAL A 239 -14.79 -0.21 -1.98
CA VAL A 239 -14.66 -0.45 -0.54
C VAL A 239 -15.13 -1.86 -0.18
N ALA A 240 -16.27 -2.30 -0.70
CA ALA A 240 -16.78 -3.66 -0.51
C ALA A 240 -15.79 -4.72 -1.03
N ARG A 241 -15.19 -4.50 -2.22
CA ARG A 241 -14.18 -5.41 -2.78
C ARG A 241 -12.99 -5.56 -1.88
N VAL A 242 -12.43 -4.44 -1.42
CA VAL A 242 -11.25 -4.45 -0.55
C VAL A 242 -11.58 -5.13 0.78
N ALA A 243 -12.67 -4.74 1.43
CA ALA A 243 -13.11 -5.31 2.71
C ALA A 243 -13.33 -6.84 2.62
N LEU A 244 -14.05 -7.30 1.60
CA LEU A 244 -14.29 -8.72 1.38
C LEU A 244 -13.01 -9.48 1.03
N GLY A 245 -12.07 -8.86 0.30
CA GLY A 245 -10.75 -9.43 0.04
C GLY A 245 -9.93 -9.63 1.34
N LYS A 246 -9.97 -8.65 2.25
CA LYS A 246 -9.34 -8.76 3.57
C LYS A 246 -10.05 -9.78 4.46
N ALA A 247 -11.39 -9.85 4.39
CA ALA A 247 -12.18 -10.84 5.14
C ALA A 247 -11.79 -12.29 4.81
N LEU A 248 -11.33 -12.60 3.59
CA LEU A 248 -10.77 -13.92 3.27
C LEU A 248 -9.51 -14.23 4.09
N VAL A 249 -8.59 -13.26 4.18
CA VAL A 249 -7.35 -13.43 4.97
C VAL A 249 -7.68 -13.55 6.44
N ILE A 250 -8.58 -12.71 6.96
CA ILE A 250 -9.05 -12.71 8.34
C ILE A 250 -9.67 -14.06 8.70
N SER A 251 -10.57 -14.59 7.85
CA SER A 251 -11.20 -15.89 8.04
C SER A 251 -10.17 -17.04 8.07
N ALA A 252 -9.21 -17.03 7.15
CA ALA A 252 -8.15 -18.04 7.09
C ALA A 252 -7.24 -18.03 8.33
N LYS A 253 -7.08 -16.86 8.97
CA LYS A 253 -6.29 -16.69 10.20
C LYS A 253 -7.11 -16.87 11.50
N GLY A 254 -8.38 -17.29 11.41
CA GLY A 254 -9.24 -17.63 12.55
C GLY A 254 -10.23 -16.53 12.96
N GLY A 255 -10.18 -15.33 12.37
CA GLY A 255 -11.09 -14.20 12.67
C GLY A 255 -12.47 -14.37 12.00
N THR A 256 -13.17 -15.46 12.27
CA THR A 256 -14.43 -15.84 11.59
C THR A 256 -15.56 -14.88 11.86
N ASP A 257 -15.67 -14.38 13.10
CA ASP A 257 -16.74 -13.45 13.48
C ASP A 257 -16.59 -12.10 12.81
N GLU A 258 -15.35 -11.62 12.68
CA GLU A 258 -15.03 -10.40 11.96
C GLU A 258 -15.32 -10.57 10.47
N ALA A 259 -14.85 -11.66 9.84
CA ALA A 259 -15.12 -11.95 8.44
C ALA A 259 -16.62 -12.11 8.17
N ALA A 260 -17.39 -12.73 9.09
CA ALA A 260 -18.84 -12.85 8.98
C ALA A 260 -19.55 -11.50 9.11
N ARG A 261 -19.08 -10.62 10.01
CA ARG A 261 -19.60 -9.26 10.17
C ARG A 261 -19.39 -8.46 8.89
N THR A 262 -18.18 -8.43 8.35
CA THR A 262 -17.85 -7.77 7.08
C THR A 262 -18.71 -8.31 5.92
N ALA A 263 -18.88 -9.64 5.83
CA ALA A 263 -19.72 -10.26 4.79
C ALA A 263 -21.22 -9.94 4.95
N ARG A 264 -21.70 -9.68 6.17
CA ARG A 264 -23.08 -9.21 6.39
C ARG A 264 -23.22 -7.74 6.00
N PHE A 265 -22.27 -6.88 6.43
CA PHE A 265 -22.30 -5.47 6.16
C PHE A 265 -22.30 -5.16 4.65
N PHE A 266 -21.42 -5.82 3.87
CA PHE A 266 -21.35 -5.66 2.42
C PHE A 266 -22.26 -6.65 1.65
N GLY A 267 -23.30 -7.19 2.30
CA GLY A 267 -24.28 -8.09 1.69
C GLY A 267 -25.06 -7.50 0.50
N TRP A 268 -25.12 -6.18 0.43
CA TRP A 268 -25.75 -5.41 -0.64
C TRP A 268 -24.94 -5.35 -1.94
N THR A 269 -23.62 -5.64 -1.93
CA THR A 269 -22.74 -5.52 -3.12
C THR A 269 -23.29 -6.27 -4.32
N ARG A 270 -23.25 -5.63 -5.48
CA ARG A 270 -23.69 -6.20 -6.76
C ARG A 270 -22.50 -6.74 -7.56
N LEU A 271 -21.40 -5.97 -7.60
CA LEU A 271 -20.20 -6.30 -8.39
C LEU A 271 -19.33 -7.37 -7.71
N ASN A 272 -19.36 -7.47 -6.37
CA ASN A 272 -18.51 -8.37 -5.62
C ASN A 272 -19.22 -9.63 -5.08
N ARG A 273 -20.36 -10.01 -5.65
CA ARG A 273 -21.14 -11.21 -5.20
C ARG A 273 -20.32 -12.50 -5.18
N ARG A 274 -19.41 -12.67 -6.16
CA ARG A 274 -18.54 -13.86 -6.21
C ARG A 274 -17.56 -13.86 -5.02
N LEU A 275 -16.99 -12.72 -4.69
CA LEU A 275 -16.07 -12.55 -3.56
C LEU A 275 -16.81 -12.74 -2.23
N LEU A 276 -18.01 -12.18 -2.09
CA LEU A 276 -18.88 -12.37 -0.93
C LEU A 276 -19.20 -13.85 -0.69
N ARG A 277 -19.54 -14.60 -1.76
CA ARG A 277 -19.75 -16.05 -1.66
C ARG A 277 -18.50 -16.79 -1.19
N LYS A 278 -17.31 -16.42 -1.70
CA LYS A 278 -16.04 -17.02 -1.26
C LYS A 278 -15.79 -16.81 0.23
N VAL A 279 -16.02 -15.61 0.75
CA VAL A 279 -15.88 -15.33 2.20
C VAL A 279 -16.84 -16.23 3.01
N ARG A 280 -18.11 -16.34 2.60
CA ARG A 280 -19.10 -17.16 3.30
C ARG A 280 -18.73 -18.64 3.28
N ILE A 281 -18.31 -19.18 2.12
CA ILE A 281 -17.86 -20.58 1.98
C ILE A 281 -16.63 -20.83 2.83
N LEU A 282 -15.58 -20.00 2.72
CA LEU A 282 -14.37 -20.18 3.51
C LEU A 282 -14.67 -20.15 5.01
N ASN A 283 -15.54 -19.24 5.44
CA ASN A 283 -15.92 -19.11 6.84
C ASN A 283 -16.71 -20.30 7.39
N ALA A 284 -17.43 -21.02 6.53
CA ALA A 284 -18.17 -22.23 6.89
C ALA A 284 -17.29 -23.50 6.96
N LEU A 285 -16.05 -23.45 6.43
CA LEU A 285 -15.13 -24.58 6.50
C LEU A 285 -14.56 -24.76 7.92
N PRO A 286 -14.13 -26.00 8.29
CA PRO A 286 -13.38 -26.24 9.51
C PRO A 286 -12.12 -25.36 9.58
N ALA A 287 -11.78 -24.82 10.75
CA ALA A 287 -10.67 -23.90 10.94
C ALA A 287 -9.34 -24.40 10.36
N ALA A 288 -9.05 -25.69 10.57
CA ALA A 288 -7.82 -26.32 10.08
C ALA A 288 -7.66 -26.31 8.55
N TRP A 289 -8.75 -26.23 7.79
CA TRP A 289 -8.71 -26.31 6.33
C TRP A 289 -8.59 -24.94 5.65
N ARG A 290 -9.03 -23.87 6.32
CA ARG A 290 -9.11 -22.52 5.72
C ARG A 290 -7.79 -21.98 5.18
N PRO A 291 -6.65 -22.06 5.91
CA PRO A 291 -5.37 -21.62 5.38
C PRO A 291 -4.97 -22.35 4.10
N ALA A 292 -5.08 -23.69 4.11
CA ALA A 292 -4.69 -24.51 2.96
C ALA A 292 -5.56 -24.24 1.73
N VAL A 293 -6.88 -24.05 1.92
CA VAL A 293 -7.82 -23.72 0.84
C VAL A 293 -7.52 -22.34 0.25
N LEU A 294 -7.23 -21.35 1.11
CA LEU A 294 -6.88 -20.00 0.64
C LEU A 294 -5.54 -20.01 -0.11
N ASP A 295 -4.53 -20.72 0.40
CA ASP A 295 -3.23 -20.83 -0.26
C ASP A 295 -3.31 -21.56 -1.60
N TRP A 296 -4.08 -22.64 -1.68
CA TRP A 296 -4.32 -23.35 -2.94
C TRP A 296 -5.00 -22.43 -3.96
N TYR A 297 -6.05 -21.70 -3.52
CA TYR A 297 -6.74 -20.72 -4.36
C TYR A 297 -5.80 -19.63 -4.87
N ASN A 298 -4.98 -19.04 -3.99
CA ASN A 298 -4.04 -17.99 -4.37
C ASN A 298 -2.98 -18.50 -5.34
N ARG A 299 -2.46 -19.73 -5.16
CA ARG A 299 -1.52 -20.37 -6.10
C ARG A 299 -2.16 -20.60 -7.47
N LEU A 300 -3.40 -21.07 -7.50
CA LEU A 300 -4.13 -21.27 -8.74
C LEU A 300 -4.38 -19.95 -9.47
N ALA A 301 -4.86 -18.94 -8.76
CA ALA A 301 -5.09 -17.60 -9.30
C ALA A 301 -3.79 -16.98 -9.86
N TRP A 302 -2.66 -17.14 -9.14
CA TRP A 302 -1.34 -16.69 -9.59
C TRP A 302 -0.89 -17.38 -10.89
N ARG A 303 -1.09 -18.72 -10.99
CA ARG A 303 -0.75 -19.48 -12.21
C ARG A 303 -1.60 -19.07 -13.41
N LEU A 304 -2.89 -18.82 -13.20
CA LEU A 304 -3.81 -18.37 -14.26
C LEU A 304 -3.47 -16.96 -14.72
N ALA A 305 -3.22 -16.04 -13.80
CA ALA A 305 -2.82 -14.67 -14.13
C ALA A 305 -1.52 -14.60 -14.97
N ARG A 306 -0.57 -15.51 -14.74
CA ARG A 306 0.68 -15.61 -15.56
C ARG A 306 0.43 -16.14 -16.98
N LYS A 307 -0.66 -16.87 -17.20
CA LYS A 307 -1.04 -17.39 -18.54
C LYS A 307 -1.94 -16.44 -19.32
N GLY A 308 -2.23 -15.24 -18.75
CA GLY A 308 -3.14 -14.27 -19.38
C GLY A 308 -4.63 -14.68 -19.30
N LEU A 309 -4.96 -15.63 -18.40
CA LEU A 309 -6.32 -16.14 -18.18
C LEU A 309 -6.95 -15.55 -16.92
#